data_77d90c3028afd2690eef0b16ed54d44e
#
_entry.id   77d90c3028afd2690eef0b16ed54d44e
#
_cell.length_a   1.000
_cell.length_b   1.000
_cell.length_c   1.000
_cell.angle_alpha   90.00
_cell.angle_beta   90.00
_cell.angle_gamma   90.00
#
_symmetry.space_group_name_H-M   'P 1'
#
loop_
_entity.id
_entity.type
_entity.pdbx_description
1 polymer ?
#
loop_
_entity_poly.entity_id
_entity_poly.type
_entity_poly.pdbx_seq_one_letter_code
_entity_poly.pdbx_strand_id
1 'polypeptide(L)'
;MQEYLDLLKKVKDSGKPKGDRTGTGTLSVFGHQMRFNLQQSFPLLTTKKVHFKSVAYELLWFLKGSTNTKYLKDNGVSIWDEWADENGDLGPVYGKQWRKWQSAEGIHDQISAVIDQIKTNPNSRRHIVSAWNVGELPSMALAPCHILFQFYVLDGKLSCQLYQRSADIFLGVPFNIASYALLTHMIANVCNLEVGDFVHTLGDAHLYTNHFDQAEEQLSRSPLSPPQIRVAKKDSIDLYEFDDFELIDYQHHPHIPAIVAV
;
A
#
# COMPACT_ATOMS: atom_id res chain seq x y z
N MET A 1 5.14 -13.86 6.07
CA MET A 1 4.04 -13.03 6.69
C MET A 1 4.04 -13.07 8.22
N GLN A 2 5.05 -13.72 8.81
CA GLN A 2 5.21 -13.74 10.27
C GLN A 2 5.43 -12.32 10.82
N GLU A 3 6.17 -11.49 10.11
CA GLU A 3 6.47 -10.09 10.47
C GLU A 3 5.19 -9.27 10.75
N TYR A 4 4.15 -9.51 9.95
CA TYR A 4 2.85 -8.85 10.15
C TYR A 4 2.12 -9.40 11.40
N LEU A 5 2.13 -10.72 11.61
CA LEU A 5 1.51 -11.33 12.80
C LEU A 5 2.22 -10.91 14.09
N ASP A 6 3.54 -10.77 14.03
CA ASP A 6 4.34 -10.27 15.16
C ASP A 6 3.98 -8.81 15.47
N LEU A 7 3.76 -7.97 14.45
CA LEU A 7 3.26 -6.61 14.64
C LEU A 7 1.86 -6.60 15.26
N LEU A 8 0.92 -7.38 14.72
CA LEU A 8 -0.46 -7.45 15.23
C LEU A 8 -0.46 -7.88 16.70
N LYS A 9 0.32 -8.91 17.04
CA LYS A 9 0.52 -9.37 18.42
C LYS A 9 1.14 -8.29 19.31
N LYS A 10 2.21 -7.63 18.84
CA LYS A 10 2.90 -6.56 19.57
C LYS A 10 1.94 -5.42 19.92
N VAL A 11 1.13 -4.94 18.97
CA VAL A 11 0.20 -3.84 19.21
C VAL A 11 -0.91 -4.28 20.17
N LYS A 12 -1.45 -5.49 20.00
CA LYS A 12 -2.47 -6.05 20.91
C LYS A 12 -1.95 -6.17 22.36
N ASP A 13 -0.73 -6.71 22.54
CA ASP A 13 -0.22 -7.05 23.87
C ASP A 13 0.44 -5.87 24.60
N SER A 14 1.06 -4.92 23.87
CA SER A 14 1.89 -3.87 24.44
C SER A 14 1.55 -2.45 23.96
N GLY A 15 0.59 -2.30 23.04
CA GLY A 15 0.08 -1.02 22.60
C GLY A 15 -0.53 -0.21 23.75
N LYS A 16 -0.43 1.11 23.64
CA LYS A 16 -1.01 2.01 24.63
C LYS A 16 -2.34 2.56 24.13
N PRO A 17 -3.35 2.73 24.99
CA PRO A 17 -4.60 3.38 24.63
C PRO A 17 -4.36 4.78 24.08
N LYS A 18 -4.97 5.09 22.95
CA LYS A 18 -4.88 6.39 22.31
C LYS A 18 -6.22 6.73 21.66
N GLY A 19 -6.67 7.98 21.85
CA GLY A 19 -7.81 8.53 21.13
C GLY A 19 -7.48 8.77 19.67
N ASP A 20 -8.50 8.82 18.84
CA ASP A 20 -8.40 9.05 17.40
C ASP A 20 -9.53 9.96 16.89
N ARG A 21 -9.46 10.38 15.63
CA ARG A 21 -10.44 11.27 15.00
C ARG A 21 -11.85 10.68 14.96
N THR A 22 -11.96 9.36 14.88
CA THR A 22 -13.26 8.67 14.73
C THR A 22 -13.99 8.49 16.07
N GLY A 23 -13.27 8.68 17.20
CA GLY A 23 -13.81 8.42 18.54
C GLY A 23 -13.90 6.93 18.91
N THR A 24 -13.48 6.02 18.05
CA THR A 24 -13.51 4.57 18.31
C THR A 24 -12.50 4.17 19.38
N GLY A 25 -11.35 4.84 19.43
CA GLY A 25 -10.22 4.49 20.29
C GLY A 25 -9.33 3.41 19.71
N THR A 26 -8.06 3.44 20.06
CA THR A 26 -7.06 2.50 19.54
C THR A 26 -6.11 2.03 20.63
N LEU A 27 -5.45 0.88 20.40
CA LEU A 27 -4.14 0.58 20.96
C LEU A 27 -3.08 0.94 19.91
N SER A 28 -2.03 1.64 20.32
CA SER A 28 -1.01 2.17 19.41
C SER A 28 0.41 1.89 19.91
N VAL A 29 1.30 1.62 18.93
CA VAL A 29 2.75 1.57 19.08
C VAL A 29 3.36 2.56 18.09
N PHE A 30 4.27 3.40 18.53
CA PHE A 30 4.95 4.35 17.64
C PHE A 30 6.30 3.80 17.16
N GLY A 31 6.43 3.68 15.86
CA GLY A 31 7.65 3.18 15.22
C GLY A 31 7.73 1.65 15.15
N HIS A 32 7.58 1.11 13.93
CA HIS A 32 7.80 -0.31 13.62
C HIS A 32 8.25 -0.47 12.17
N GLN A 33 9.03 -1.51 11.91
CA GLN A 33 9.46 -1.83 10.55
C GLN A 33 9.32 -3.33 10.29
N MET A 34 8.80 -3.67 9.12
CA MET A 34 8.73 -5.02 8.58
C MET A 34 9.53 -5.10 7.28
N ARG A 35 10.06 -6.28 6.97
CA ARG A 35 10.78 -6.53 5.71
C ARG A 35 10.31 -7.82 5.08
N PHE A 36 10.01 -7.77 3.78
CA PHE A 36 9.51 -8.89 2.98
C PHE A 36 10.44 -9.11 1.79
N ASN A 37 10.97 -10.33 1.65
CA ASN A 37 11.77 -10.69 0.49
C ASN A 37 10.84 -11.09 -0.67
N LEU A 38 10.74 -10.22 -1.69
CA LEU A 38 9.83 -10.41 -2.82
C LEU A 38 10.28 -11.51 -3.80
N GLN A 39 11.54 -11.94 -3.73
CA GLN A 39 12.03 -13.08 -4.53
C GLN A 39 11.54 -14.43 -3.96
N GLN A 40 11.22 -14.49 -2.68
CA GLN A 40 10.77 -15.73 -2.03
C GLN A 40 9.26 -15.94 -2.19
N SER A 41 8.47 -14.87 -2.05
CA SER A 41 7.02 -14.95 -2.13
C SER A 41 6.39 -13.57 -2.28
N PHE A 42 5.13 -13.55 -2.70
CA PHE A 42 4.31 -12.33 -2.67
C PHE A 42 3.68 -12.17 -1.27
N PRO A 43 3.89 -11.03 -0.58
CA PRO A 43 3.47 -10.85 0.80
C PRO A 43 1.96 -10.53 0.90
N LEU A 44 1.12 -11.52 0.62
CA LEU A 44 -0.32 -11.47 0.79
C LEU A 44 -0.72 -12.35 1.96
N LEU A 45 -1.52 -11.83 2.90
CA LEU A 45 -1.93 -12.56 4.11
C LEU A 45 -2.67 -13.84 3.77
N THR A 46 -2.37 -14.90 4.54
CA THR A 46 -3.05 -16.20 4.45
C THR A 46 -3.91 -16.49 5.67
N THR A 47 -3.69 -15.81 6.81
CA THR A 47 -4.49 -15.96 8.03
C THR A 47 -5.90 -15.36 7.96
N LYS A 48 -6.13 -14.52 6.96
CA LYS A 48 -7.46 -14.11 6.49
C LYS A 48 -7.39 -13.79 5.00
N LYS A 49 -8.51 -13.90 4.28
CA LYS A 49 -8.59 -13.50 2.87
C LYS A 49 -8.38 -12.01 2.73
N VAL A 50 -7.43 -11.61 1.88
CA VAL A 50 -7.27 -10.24 1.39
C VAL A 50 -7.80 -10.16 -0.04
N HIS A 51 -8.63 -9.18 -0.34
CA HIS A 51 -9.26 -9.03 -1.64
C HIS A 51 -8.27 -8.43 -2.65
N PHE A 52 -7.44 -9.28 -3.26
CA PHE A 52 -6.36 -8.87 -4.18
C PHE A 52 -6.87 -8.01 -5.34
N LYS A 53 -8.08 -8.28 -5.85
CA LYS A 53 -8.70 -7.46 -6.90
C LYS A 53 -8.77 -5.98 -6.49
N SER A 54 -9.22 -5.69 -5.26
CA SER A 54 -9.27 -4.30 -4.76
C SER A 54 -7.89 -3.68 -4.62
N VAL A 55 -6.89 -4.43 -4.14
CA VAL A 55 -5.49 -3.97 -4.06
C VAL A 55 -4.96 -3.57 -5.43
N ALA A 56 -5.14 -4.41 -6.43
CA ALA A 56 -4.63 -4.18 -7.78
C ALA A 56 -5.33 -3.00 -8.47
N TYR A 57 -6.66 -2.93 -8.40
CA TYR A 57 -7.40 -1.80 -8.99
C TYR A 57 -7.12 -0.46 -8.29
N GLU A 58 -6.94 -0.45 -6.97
CA GLU A 58 -6.53 0.75 -6.24
C GLU A 58 -5.16 1.23 -6.71
N LEU A 59 -4.17 0.35 -6.82
CA LEU A 59 -2.85 0.70 -7.32
C LEU A 59 -2.90 1.24 -8.76
N LEU A 60 -3.64 0.58 -9.65
CA LEU A 60 -3.84 1.05 -11.02
C LEU A 60 -4.53 2.43 -11.06
N TRP A 61 -5.48 2.66 -10.18
CA TRP A 61 -6.15 3.94 -10.04
C TRP A 61 -5.19 5.05 -9.60
N PHE A 62 -4.30 4.79 -8.64
CA PHE A 62 -3.24 5.73 -8.27
C PHE A 62 -2.30 6.01 -9.45
N LEU A 63 -1.87 4.97 -10.18
CA LEU A 63 -0.99 5.11 -11.33
C LEU A 63 -1.62 5.87 -12.50
N LYS A 64 -2.94 5.84 -12.65
CA LYS A 64 -3.68 6.69 -13.61
C LYS A 64 -3.72 8.17 -13.20
N GLY A 65 -3.26 8.53 -12.00
CA GLY A 65 -3.34 9.90 -11.48
C GLY A 65 -4.78 10.36 -11.28
N SER A 66 -5.70 9.44 -11.06
CA SER A 66 -7.12 9.71 -10.83
C SER A 66 -7.41 9.94 -9.35
N THR A 67 -8.40 10.78 -9.07
CA THR A 67 -8.92 11.08 -7.73
C THR A 67 -10.40 10.72 -7.59
N ASN A 68 -11.04 10.37 -8.70
CA ASN A 68 -12.46 10.02 -8.75
C ASN A 68 -12.67 8.52 -8.66
N THR A 69 -13.58 8.09 -7.80
CA THR A 69 -13.88 6.67 -7.51
C THR A 69 -14.57 5.93 -8.65
N LYS A 70 -15.00 6.62 -9.72
CA LYS A 70 -15.71 6.00 -10.86
C LYS A 70 -14.95 4.78 -11.43
N TYR A 71 -13.63 4.91 -11.64
CA TYR A 71 -12.83 3.79 -12.14
C TYR A 71 -12.88 2.58 -11.22
N LEU A 72 -12.83 2.79 -9.90
CA LEU A 72 -12.94 1.73 -8.91
C LEU A 72 -14.33 1.08 -8.93
N LYS A 73 -15.39 1.88 -8.95
CA LYS A 73 -16.80 1.42 -9.01
C LYS A 73 -17.10 0.61 -10.27
N ASP A 74 -16.63 1.08 -11.43
CA ASP A 74 -16.79 0.39 -12.71
C ASP A 74 -16.14 -1.01 -12.68
N ASN A 75 -15.17 -1.23 -11.80
CA ASN A 75 -14.48 -2.51 -11.61
C ASN A 75 -14.94 -3.27 -10.33
N GLY A 76 -16.02 -2.81 -9.69
CA GLY A 76 -16.60 -3.46 -8.52
C GLY A 76 -15.76 -3.32 -7.25
N VAL A 77 -15.05 -2.19 -7.10
CA VAL A 77 -14.24 -1.84 -5.93
C VAL A 77 -14.83 -0.61 -5.25
N SER A 78 -15.16 -0.71 -3.97
CA SER A 78 -15.87 0.31 -3.18
C SER A 78 -15.07 0.83 -1.97
N ILE A 79 -13.79 0.48 -1.86
CA ILE A 79 -12.98 0.76 -0.66
C ILE A 79 -12.72 2.24 -0.38
N TRP A 80 -13.12 3.14 -1.27
CA TRP A 80 -13.00 4.59 -1.14
C TRP A 80 -14.33 5.34 -1.08
N ASP A 81 -15.47 4.63 -1.18
CA ASP A 81 -16.81 5.23 -1.30
C ASP A 81 -17.20 6.07 -0.08
N GLU A 82 -16.74 5.72 1.12
CA GLU A 82 -17.07 6.40 2.38
C GLU A 82 -16.43 7.79 2.50
N TRP A 83 -15.38 8.09 1.72
CA TRP A 83 -14.68 9.38 1.76
C TRP A 83 -14.94 10.25 0.54
N ALA A 84 -15.54 9.69 -0.52
CA ALA A 84 -15.81 10.41 -1.74
C ALA A 84 -16.99 11.39 -1.57
N ASP A 85 -16.90 12.53 -2.24
CA ASP A 85 -18.03 13.48 -2.32
C ASP A 85 -19.18 12.92 -3.20
N GLU A 86 -20.24 13.71 -3.38
CA GLU A 86 -21.41 13.36 -4.19
C GLU A 86 -21.09 13.08 -5.67
N ASN A 87 -19.98 13.61 -6.18
CA ASN A 87 -19.48 13.39 -7.54
C ASN A 87 -18.47 12.23 -7.62
N GLY A 88 -18.14 11.60 -6.48
CA GLY A 88 -17.17 10.54 -6.39
C GLY A 88 -15.73 11.02 -6.34
N ASP A 89 -15.46 12.29 -6.07
CA ASP A 89 -14.12 12.85 -5.98
C ASP A 89 -13.60 12.85 -4.54
N LEU A 90 -12.30 12.68 -4.41
CA LEU A 90 -11.57 12.64 -3.12
C LEU A 90 -10.63 13.84 -2.95
N GLY A 91 -10.62 14.78 -3.90
CA GLY A 91 -9.64 15.84 -3.95
C GLY A 91 -8.24 15.32 -4.34
N PRO A 92 -7.18 16.10 -4.11
CA PRO A 92 -5.85 15.83 -4.67
C PRO A 92 -5.09 14.72 -3.92
N VAL A 93 -5.71 13.54 -3.71
CA VAL A 93 -5.12 12.39 -3.02
C VAL A 93 -4.08 11.66 -3.88
N TYR A 94 -3.41 10.69 -3.33
CA TYR A 94 -2.33 9.84 -3.83
C TYR A 94 -2.01 9.90 -5.34
N GLY A 95 -2.94 9.50 -6.20
CA GLY A 95 -2.72 9.43 -7.65
C GLY A 95 -2.37 10.80 -8.26
N LYS A 96 -3.05 11.86 -7.83
CA LYS A 96 -2.73 13.21 -8.27
C LYS A 96 -1.31 13.61 -7.84
N GLN A 97 -0.93 13.32 -6.60
CA GLN A 97 0.40 13.68 -6.11
C GLN A 97 1.51 12.88 -6.84
N TRP A 98 1.29 11.60 -7.09
CA TRP A 98 2.26 10.76 -7.77
C TRP A 98 2.47 11.13 -9.24
N ARG A 99 1.40 11.53 -9.94
CA ARG A 99 1.39 11.68 -11.40
C ARG A 99 1.24 13.13 -11.88
N LYS A 100 0.74 14.02 -11.01
CA LYS A 100 0.37 15.39 -11.41
C LYS A 100 0.62 16.39 -10.29
N TRP A 101 1.78 16.24 -9.60
CA TRP A 101 2.18 17.19 -8.55
C TRP A 101 2.32 18.59 -9.14
N GLN A 102 1.59 19.55 -8.57
CA GLN A 102 1.62 20.94 -9.03
C GLN A 102 2.68 21.74 -8.28
N SER A 103 3.53 22.45 -9.02
CA SER A 103 4.44 23.47 -8.49
C SER A 103 4.32 24.77 -9.28
N ALA A 104 5.05 25.80 -8.86
CA ALA A 104 5.15 27.05 -9.62
C ALA A 104 5.78 26.86 -11.02
N GLU A 105 6.56 25.83 -11.21
CA GLU A 105 7.26 25.51 -12.46
C GLU A 105 6.43 24.62 -13.40
N GLY A 106 5.29 24.08 -12.91
CA GLY A 106 4.40 23.24 -13.70
C GLY A 106 4.00 21.94 -13.00
N ILE A 107 3.60 20.96 -13.81
CA ILE A 107 3.18 19.64 -13.35
C ILE A 107 4.35 18.67 -13.39
N HIS A 108 4.56 17.94 -12.29
CA HIS A 108 5.59 16.92 -12.15
C HIS A 108 4.95 15.52 -12.04
N ASP A 109 5.37 14.60 -12.90
CA ASP A 109 5.07 13.18 -12.82
C ASP A 109 6.21 12.46 -12.08
N GLN A 110 6.02 12.24 -10.78
CA GLN A 110 7.03 11.62 -9.92
C GLN A 110 7.29 10.15 -10.30
N ILE A 111 6.26 9.41 -10.76
CA ILE A 111 6.40 7.99 -11.14
C ILE A 111 7.25 7.88 -12.41
N SER A 112 6.96 8.67 -13.45
CA SER A 112 7.79 8.67 -14.66
C SER A 112 9.22 9.10 -14.35
N ALA A 113 9.40 10.17 -13.57
CA ALA A 113 10.71 10.66 -13.20
C ALA A 113 11.54 9.64 -12.40
N VAL A 114 10.94 8.91 -11.47
CA VAL A 114 11.67 7.90 -10.68
C VAL A 114 12.05 6.69 -11.54
N ILE A 115 11.19 6.25 -12.47
CA ILE A 115 11.49 5.18 -13.42
C ILE A 115 12.67 5.56 -14.32
N ASP A 116 12.66 6.79 -14.87
CA ASP A 116 13.75 7.28 -15.70
C ASP A 116 15.07 7.39 -14.91
N GLN A 117 15.00 7.84 -13.65
CA GLN A 117 16.18 7.89 -12.78
C GLN A 117 16.72 6.49 -12.46
N ILE A 118 15.86 5.52 -12.20
CA ILE A 118 16.29 4.12 -11.96
C ILE A 118 17.02 3.56 -13.19
N LYS A 119 16.50 3.82 -14.39
CA LYS A 119 17.10 3.37 -15.65
C LYS A 119 18.44 4.06 -15.95
N THR A 120 18.55 5.36 -15.71
CA THR A 120 19.69 6.16 -16.11
C THR A 120 20.76 6.35 -15.04
N ASN A 121 20.37 6.32 -13.77
CA ASN A 121 21.25 6.48 -12.61
C ASN A 121 20.80 5.60 -11.43
N PRO A 122 20.91 4.26 -11.53
CA PRO A 122 20.44 3.33 -10.51
C PRO A 122 21.08 3.53 -9.12
N ASN A 123 22.26 4.11 -9.06
CA ASN A 123 22.97 4.36 -7.79
C ASN A 123 22.51 5.64 -7.06
N SER A 124 21.54 6.38 -7.62
CA SER A 124 20.99 7.57 -6.97
C SER A 124 20.31 7.23 -5.64
N ARG A 125 20.43 8.14 -4.69
CA ARG A 125 19.70 8.08 -3.40
C ARG A 125 18.42 8.93 -3.42
N ARG A 126 17.99 9.38 -4.61
CA ARG A 126 16.87 10.30 -4.81
C ARG A 126 15.66 9.64 -5.50
N HIS A 127 15.61 8.32 -5.54
CA HIS A 127 14.46 7.57 -6.08
C HIS A 127 13.29 7.64 -5.10
N ILE A 128 12.68 8.82 -4.95
CA ILE A 128 11.63 9.10 -3.96
C ILE A 128 10.38 9.58 -4.68
N VAL A 129 9.22 9.08 -4.21
CA VAL A 129 7.88 9.56 -4.56
C VAL A 129 7.16 9.96 -3.28
N SER A 130 6.59 11.17 -3.23
CA SER A 130 5.88 11.72 -2.08
C SER A 130 4.42 11.99 -2.41
N ALA A 131 3.52 11.64 -1.49
CA ALA A 131 2.12 12.03 -1.53
C ALA A 131 1.79 13.17 -0.54
N TRP A 132 2.73 13.53 0.33
CA TRP A 132 2.52 14.54 1.38
C TRP A 132 2.78 15.95 0.84
N ASN A 133 1.75 16.53 0.21
CA ASN A 133 1.80 17.91 -0.29
C ASN A 133 1.13 18.86 0.72
N VAL A 134 1.94 19.52 1.54
CA VAL A 134 1.47 20.39 2.62
C VAL A 134 0.49 21.46 2.13
N GLY A 135 0.70 21.99 0.91
CA GLY A 135 -0.16 23.02 0.34
C GLY A 135 -1.56 22.51 -0.08
N GLU A 136 -1.71 21.21 -0.34
CA GLU A 136 -2.98 20.63 -0.80
C GLU A 136 -3.68 19.75 0.24
N LEU A 137 -3.05 19.49 1.42
CA LEU A 137 -3.66 18.67 2.49
C LEU A 137 -5.08 19.10 2.87
N PRO A 138 -5.40 20.42 3.01
CA PRO A 138 -6.75 20.85 3.39
C PRO A 138 -7.84 20.53 2.34
N SER A 139 -7.43 20.24 1.09
CA SER A 139 -8.34 19.93 -0.01
C SER A 139 -8.51 18.43 -0.24
N MET A 140 -7.83 17.59 0.54
CA MET A 140 -7.93 16.13 0.45
C MET A 140 -9.05 15.61 1.35
N ALA A 141 -9.90 14.72 0.84
CA ALA A 141 -10.91 14.05 1.66
C ALA A 141 -10.28 13.25 2.81
N LEU A 142 -9.10 12.69 2.56
CA LEU A 142 -8.29 11.99 3.55
C LEU A 142 -6.79 12.30 3.33
N ALA A 143 -6.14 12.85 4.36
CA ALA A 143 -4.69 13.08 4.32
C ALA A 143 -3.92 11.75 4.16
N PRO A 144 -2.91 11.67 3.27
CA PRO A 144 -2.23 10.42 2.95
C PRO A 144 -1.67 9.71 4.19
N CYS A 145 -2.03 8.45 4.36
CA CYS A 145 -1.47 7.58 5.41
C CYS A 145 -0.07 7.09 5.02
N HIS A 146 0.09 6.55 3.82
CA HIS A 146 1.38 6.20 3.22
C HIS A 146 1.92 7.42 2.46
N ILE A 147 2.90 8.10 3.06
CA ILE A 147 3.25 9.47 2.67
C ILE A 147 4.41 9.57 1.69
N LEU A 148 5.35 8.64 1.74
CA LEU A 148 6.46 8.58 0.79
C LEU A 148 6.99 7.15 0.66
N PHE A 149 7.55 6.86 -0.50
CA PHE A 149 8.32 5.64 -0.71
C PHE A 149 9.59 5.94 -1.49
N GLN A 150 10.61 5.11 -1.26
CA GLN A 150 11.92 5.21 -1.88
C GLN A 150 12.30 3.86 -2.48
N PHE A 151 12.89 3.90 -3.69
CA PHE A 151 13.48 2.73 -4.30
C PHE A 151 14.99 2.71 -4.10
N TYR A 152 15.52 1.49 -4.11
CA TYR A 152 16.95 1.20 -3.99
C TYR A 152 17.33 0.10 -4.96
N VAL A 153 18.38 0.33 -5.74
CA VAL A 153 18.90 -0.65 -6.70
C VAL A 153 20.24 -1.17 -6.20
N LEU A 154 20.36 -2.49 -6.09
CA LEU A 154 21.61 -3.16 -5.77
C LEU A 154 21.66 -4.52 -6.48
N ASP A 155 22.80 -4.85 -7.10
CA ASP A 155 23.05 -6.14 -7.77
C ASP A 155 21.92 -6.54 -8.74
N GLY A 156 21.42 -5.58 -9.54
CA GLY A 156 20.35 -5.80 -10.50
C GLY A 156 18.95 -5.99 -9.89
N LYS A 157 18.77 -5.71 -8.60
CA LYS A 157 17.50 -5.87 -7.86
C LYS A 157 16.96 -4.54 -7.40
N LEU A 158 15.63 -4.39 -7.51
CA LEU A 158 14.89 -3.23 -7.04
C LEU A 158 14.21 -3.55 -5.72
N SER A 159 14.53 -2.79 -4.69
CA SER A 159 13.82 -2.79 -3.40
C SER A 159 13.02 -1.50 -3.21
N CYS A 160 11.96 -1.57 -2.41
CA CYS A 160 11.13 -0.42 -2.07
C CYS A 160 11.02 -0.28 -0.55
N GLN A 161 11.15 0.94 -0.03
CA GLN A 161 10.81 1.26 1.35
C GLN A 161 9.68 2.27 1.38
N LEU A 162 8.60 1.92 2.09
CA LEU A 162 7.46 2.79 2.36
C LEU A 162 7.55 3.36 3.78
N TYR A 163 7.29 4.66 3.95
CA TYR A 163 6.94 5.24 5.23
C TYR A 163 5.43 5.54 5.29
N GLN A 164 4.75 4.91 6.23
CA GLN A 164 3.33 5.09 6.52
C GLN A 164 3.17 5.73 7.91
N ARG A 165 2.66 6.98 7.95
CA ARG A 165 2.53 7.75 9.20
C ARG A 165 1.43 7.24 10.13
N SER A 166 0.39 6.64 9.56
CA SER A 166 -0.81 6.17 10.26
C SER A 166 -1.22 4.84 9.65
N ALA A 167 -1.24 3.79 10.46
CA ALA A 167 -1.35 2.42 9.99
C ALA A 167 -2.38 1.65 10.82
N ASP A 168 -3.63 1.56 10.29
CA ASP A 168 -4.60 0.58 10.75
C ASP A 168 -4.06 -0.82 10.42
N ILE A 169 -3.57 -1.51 11.45
CA ILE A 169 -2.88 -2.78 11.25
C ILE A 169 -3.83 -3.92 10.89
N PHE A 170 -5.13 -3.82 11.17
CA PHE A 170 -6.06 -4.89 10.86
C PHE A 170 -6.64 -4.79 9.44
N LEU A 171 -7.15 -3.64 9.02
CA LEU A 171 -7.74 -3.46 7.69
C LEU A 171 -6.76 -2.91 6.66
N GLY A 172 -6.07 -1.81 6.97
CA GLY A 172 -5.27 -1.06 5.99
C GLY A 172 -3.91 -1.70 5.67
N VAL A 173 -3.12 -2.04 6.68
CA VAL A 173 -1.74 -2.52 6.51
C VAL A 173 -1.63 -3.74 5.58
N PRO A 174 -2.51 -4.77 5.63
CA PRO A 174 -2.47 -5.88 4.69
C PRO A 174 -2.61 -5.47 3.22
N PHE A 175 -3.46 -4.48 2.94
CA PHE A 175 -3.63 -3.91 1.60
C PHE A 175 -2.38 -3.15 1.17
N ASN A 176 -1.82 -2.31 2.06
CA ASN A 176 -0.64 -1.52 1.75
C ASN A 176 0.59 -2.40 1.48
N ILE A 177 0.80 -3.48 2.26
CA ILE A 177 1.88 -4.45 2.00
C ILE A 177 1.77 -5.01 0.58
N ALA A 178 0.59 -5.53 0.22
CA ALA A 178 0.38 -6.14 -1.10
C ALA A 178 0.49 -5.11 -2.24
N SER A 179 -0.05 -3.90 -2.05
CA SER A 179 -0.02 -2.82 -3.04
C SER A 179 1.41 -2.39 -3.37
N TYR A 180 2.25 -2.12 -2.37
CA TYR A 180 3.62 -1.68 -2.60
C TYR A 180 4.55 -2.82 -3.05
N ALA A 181 4.28 -4.06 -2.63
CA ALA A 181 4.94 -5.23 -3.21
C ALA A 181 4.63 -5.35 -4.71
N LEU A 182 3.35 -5.21 -5.12
CA LEU A 182 2.95 -5.23 -6.52
C LEU A 182 3.58 -4.08 -7.31
N LEU A 183 3.57 -2.86 -6.78
CA LEU A 183 4.23 -1.69 -7.40
C LEU A 183 5.73 -1.95 -7.62
N THR A 184 6.40 -2.60 -6.65
CA THR A 184 7.82 -2.94 -6.79
C THR A 184 8.05 -3.92 -7.94
N HIS A 185 7.21 -4.95 -8.09
CA HIS A 185 7.27 -5.87 -9.23
C HIS A 185 7.05 -5.15 -10.57
N MET A 186 6.04 -4.26 -10.64
CA MET A 186 5.74 -3.50 -11.87
C MET A 186 6.92 -2.63 -12.31
N ILE A 187 7.49 -1.84 -11.38
CA ILE A 187 8.61 -0.93 -11.69
C ILE A 187 9.89 -1.73 -11.99
N ALA A 188 10.16 -2.82 -11.27
CA ALA A 188 11.28 -3.71 -11.58
C ALA A 188 11.20 -4.22 -13.03
N ASN A 189 10.03 -4.71 -13.45
CA ASN A 189 9.80 -5.16 -14.83
C ASN A 189 10.04 -4.06 -15.86
N VAL A 190 9.48 -2.86 -15.64
CA VAL A 190 9.66 -1.71 -16.55
C VAL A 190 11.12 -1.25 -16.63
N CYS A 191 11.88 -1.45 -15.56
CA CYS A 191 13.30 -1.09 -15.49
C CYS A 191 14.25 -2.24 -15.86
N ASN A 192 13.74 -3.42 -16.26
CA ASN A 192 14.52 -4.65 -16.51
C ASN A 192 15.40 -5.07 -15.31
N LEU A 193 14.85 -4.96 -14.11
CA LEU A 193 15.46 -5.39 -12.85
C LEU A 193 14.71 -6.59 -12.28
N GLU A 194 15.37 -7.36 -11.42
CA GLU A 194 14.69 -8.30 -10.52
C GLU A 194 14.12 -7.56 -9.32
N VAL A 195 13.18 -8.18 -8.60
CA VAL A 195 12.71 -7.64 -7.33
C VAL A 195 13.68 -7.98 -6.20
N GLY A 196 13.80 -7.07 -5.24
CA GLY A 196 14.52 -7.26 -3.97
C GLY A 196 13.56 -7.36 -2.80
N ASP A 197 13.70 -6.46 -1.83
CA ASP A 197 12.88 -6.40 -0.63
C ASP A 197 11.80 -5.31 -0.71
N PHE A 198 10.67 -5.56 -0.05
CA PHE A 198 9.78 -4.51 0.40
C PHE A 198 9.98 -4.25 1.89
N VAL A 199 10.29 -3.02 2.26
CA VAL A 199 10.47 -2.56 3.64
C VAL A 199 9.34 -1.62 4.01
N HIS A 200 8.56 -1.98 5.02
CA HIS A 200 7.42 -1.19 5.47
C HIS A 200 7.70 -0.55 6.82
N THR A 201 7.91 0.75 6.84
CA THR A 201 8.17 1.54 8.04
C THR A 201 6.90 2.25 8.46
N LEU A 202 6.45 2.02 9.69
CA LEU A 202 5.23 2.54 10.27
C LEU A 202 5.55 3.60 11.33
N GLY A 203 4.82 4.71 11.31
CA GLY A 203 4.77 5.68 12.39
C GLY A 203 3.84 5.21 13.51
N ASP A 204 2.60 5.68 13.49
CA ASP A 204 1.54 5.24 14.41
C ASP A 204 0.91 3.94 13.89
N ALA A 205 1.36 2.80 14.42
CA ALA A 205 0.79 1.49 14.14
C ALA A 205 -0.28 1.20 15.19
N HIS A 206 -1.54 1.12 14.76
CA HIS A 206 -2.66 1.03 15.67
C HIS A 206 -3.68 -0.04 15.32
N LEU A 207 -4.32 -0.57 16.35
CA LEU A 207 -5.45 -1.49 16.28
C LEU A 207 -6.66 -0.80 16.90
N TYR A 208 -7.72 -0.62 16.13
CA TYR A 208 -8.98 -0.08 16.63
C TYR A 208 -9.62 -1.00 17.66
N THR A 209 -10.27 -0.42 18.68
CA THR A 209 -10.88 -1.20 19.78
C THR A 209 -11.99 -2.12 19.31
N ASN A 210 -12.73 -1.74 18.26
CA ASN A 210 -13.76 -2.55 17.62
C ASN A 210 -13.22 -3.72 16.76
N HIS A 211 -11.88 -3.88 16.67
CA HIS A 211 -11.23 -4.97 15.94
C HIS A 211 -10.49 -5.98 16.85
N PHE A 212 -10.64 -5.88 18.16
CA PHE A 212 -9.89 -6.74 19.10
C PHE A 212 -10.24 -8.23 18.94
N ASP A 213 -11.52 -8.56 18.83
CA ASP A 213 -11.98 -9.95 18.65
C ASP A 213 -11.50 -10.50 17.30
N GLN A 214 -11.55 -9.69 16.25
CA GLN A 214 -11.07 -10.05 14.93
C GLN A 214 -9.55 -10.28 14.89
N ALA A 215 -8.80 -9.45 15.61
CA ALA A 215 -7.35 -9.62 15.75
C ALA A 215 -7.01 -10.90 16.52
N GLU A 216 -7.77 -11.22 17.56
CA GLU A 216 -7.61 -12.45 18.33
C GLU A 216 -7.92 -13.69 17.49
N GLU A 217 -9.03 -13.67 16.75
CA GLU A 217 -9.36 -14.72 15.78
C GLU A 217 -8.22 -14.90 14.75
N GLN A 218 -7.72 -13.79 14.17
CA GLN A 218 -6.64 -13.87 13.19
C GLN A 218 -5.35 -14.46 13.78
N LEU A 219 -4.98 -14.06 15.00
CA LEU A 219 -3.80 -14.58 15.70
C LEU A 219 -3.92 -16.05 16.11
N SER A 220 -5.13 -16.58 16.26
CA SER A 220 -5.36 -18.00 16.54
C SER A 220 -5.13 -18.92 15.32
N ARG A 221 -5.06 -18.36 14.11
CA ARG A 221 -4.92 -19.10 12.87
C ARG A 221 -3.46 -19.28 12.49
N SER A 222 -3.07 -20.51 12.13
CA SER A 222 -1.74 -20.78 11.58
C SER A 222 -1.60 -20.21 10.17
N PRO A 223 -0.53 -19.47 9.84
CA PRO A 223 -0.31 -19.02 8.47
C PRO A 223 -0.11 -20.21 7.53
N LEU A 224 -0.66 -20.09 6.33
CA LEU A 224 -0.44 -21.02 5.22
C LEU A 224 0.76 -20.51 4.38
N SER A 225 1.21 -21.31 3.42
CA SER A 225 2.26 -20.92 2.49
C SER A 225 1.87 -19.63 1.76
N PRO A 226 2.73 -18.61 1.72
CA PRO A 226 2.44 -17.40 0.98
C PRO A 226 2.38 -17.66 -0.52
N PRO A 227 1.52 -16.94 -1.27
CA PRO A 227 1.42 -17.08 -2.72
C PRO A 227 2.65 -16.57 -3.46
N GLN A 228 2.69 -16.90 -4.74
CA GLN A 228 3.54 -16.24 -5.73
C GLN A 228 2.71 -15.26 -6.57
N ILE A 229 3.38 -14.33 -7.24
CA ILE A 229 2.75 -13.46 -8.21
C ILE A 229 3.52 -13.49 -9.53
N ARG A 230 2.80 -13.58 -10.64
CA ARG A 230 3.34 -13.31 -11.98
C ARG A 230 2.81 -11.96 -12.45
N VAL A 231 3.72 -11.08 -12.82
CA VAL A 231 3.41 -9.77 -13.37
C VAL A 231 3.92 -9.74 -14.81
N ALA A 232 3.04 -9.49 -15.76
CA ALA A 232 3.39 -9.42 -17.17
C ALA A 232 4.45 -8.34 -17.41
N LYS A 233 5.40 -8.60 -18.31
CA LYS A 233 6.42 -7.62 -18.67
C LYS A 233 5.81 -6.58 -19.59
N LYS A 234 5.97 -5.30 -19.25
CA LYS A 234 5.51 -4.15 -20.04
C LYS A 234 6.66 -3.15 -20.24
N ASP A 235 6.58 -2.37 -21.30
CA ASP A 235 7.55 -1.33 -21.62
C ASP A 235 7.30 -0.04 -20.85
N SER A 236 6.07 0.17 -20.37
CA SER A 236 5.66 1.33 -19.58
C SER A 236 4.76 0.92 -18.42
N ILE A 237 4.87 1.68 -17.32
CA ILE A 237 4.01 1.54 -16.14
C ILE A 237 2.53 1.83 -16.46
N ASP A 238 2.28 2.65 -17.47
CA ASP A 238 0.94 3.06 -17.90
C ASP A 238 0.19 2.00 -18.71
N LEU A 239 0.87 0.94 -19.14
CA LEU A 239 0.29 -0.15 -19.94
C LEU A 239 -0.26 -1.30 -19.10
N TYR A 240 -0.10 -1.24 -17.77
CA TYR A 240 -0.61 -2.30 -16.91
C TYR A 240 -2.12 -2.24 -16.74
N GLU A 241 -2.73 -3.41 -16.82
CA GLU A 241 -4.13 -3.68 -16.54
C GLU A 241 -4.26 -4.82 -15.53
N PHE A 242 -5.45 -5.04 -15.00
CA PHE A 242 -5.67 -6.06 -13.95
C PHE A 242 -5.27 -7.47 -14.41
N ASP A 243 -5.55 -7.82 -15.67
CA ASP A 243 -5.26 -9.14 -16.25
C ASP A 243 -3.75 -9.42 -16.44
N ASP A 244 -2.90 -8.40 -16.23
CA ASP A 244 -1.45 -8.56 -16.23
C ASP A 244 -0.89 -9.13 -14.92
N PHE A 245 -1.74 -9.33 -13.92
CA PHE A 245 -1.38 -9.83 -12.59
C PHE A 245 -2.02 -11.19 -12.34
N GLU A 246 -1.20 -12.23 -12.21
CA GLU A 246 -1.65 -13.57 -11.88
C GLU A 246 -1.15 -13.97 -10.49
N LEU A 247 -2.10 -14.11 -9.56
CA LEU A 247 -1.82 -14.62 -8.23
C LEU A 247 -1.82 -16.15 -8.25
N ILE A 248 -0.70 -16.76 -7.85
CA ILE A 248 -0.45 -18.19 -7.95
C ILE A 248 -0.48 -18.81 -6.56
N ASP A 249 -1.24 -19.90 -6.40
CA ASP A 249 -1.32 -20.71 -5.17
C ASP A 249 -1.75 -19.92 -3.93
N TYR A 250 -2.67 -18.97 -4.08
CA TYR A 250 -3.18 -18.22 -2.95
C TYR A 250 -4.22 -19.06 -2.15
N GLN A 251 -3.73 -19.78 -1.16
CA GLN A 251 -4.54 -20.44 -0.13
C GLN A 251 -4.63 -19.51 1.10
N HIS A 252 -5.81 -19.43 1.68
CA HIS A 252 -6.06 -18.53 2.79
C HIS A 252 -7.18 -19.05 3.71
N HIS A 253 -7.14 -18.65 4.97
CA HIS A 253 -8.29 -18.79 5.87
C HIS A 253 -9.44 -17.87 5.43
N PRO A 254 -10.67 -18.16 5.88
CA PRO A 254 -11.84 -17.32 5.57
C PRO A 254 -11.62 -15.85 5.92
N HIS A 255 -12.34 -14.98 5.21
CA HIS A 255 -12.41 -13.55 5.54
C HIS A 255 -12.89 -13.35 6.99
N ILE A 256 -12.33 -12.36 7.68
CA ILE A 256 -12.78 -11.88 8.98
C ILE A 256 -13.42 -10.51 8.76
N PRO A 257 -14.76 -10.38 8.88
CA PRO A 257 -15.45 -9.11 8.70
C PRO A 257 -15.07 -8.11 9.79
N ALA A 258 -14.87 -6.84 9.41
CA ALA A 258 -14.66 -5.76 10.35
C ALA A 258 -15.22 -4.45 9.78
N ILE A 259 -15.70 -3.59 10.68
CA ILE A 259 -16.29 -2.28 10.32
C ILE A 259 -15.17 -1.26 10.26
N VAL A 260 -15.10 -0.49 9.16
CA VAL A 260 -14.14 0.60 9.01
C VAL A 260 -14.45 1.70 10.04
N ALA A 261 -13.42 2.20 10.71
CA ALA A 261 -13.54 3.36 11.59
C ALA A 261 -13.43 4.64 10.74
N VAL A 262 -14.50 5.42 10.64
CA VAL A 262 -14.63 6.65 9.81
C VAL A 262 -14.92 7.87 10.66
#